data_d6190d5653c4662e8659ae7d7f902c3f
#
_entry.id   d6190d5653c4662e8659ae7d7f902c3f
#
_cell.length_a   1.000
_cell.length_b   1.000
_cell.length_c   1.000
_cell.angle_alpha   90.00
_cell.angle_beta   90.00
_cell.angle_gamma   90.00
#
_symmetry.space_group_name_H-M   'P 1'
#
loop_
_entity.id
_entity.type
_entity.pdbx_description
1 polymer ?
#
loop_
_entity_poly.entity_id
_entity_poly.type
_entity_poly.pdbx_seq_one_letter_code
_entity_poly.pdbx_strand_id
1 'polypeptide(L)'
;YGLLFEREILSEAEAKRGTIGIPRVLNMYEDYPFWHAFFTTLSFHIELSSRSNKKIYEKGIATIPSESVCYPGKLAHGHIIDLIEKGVKTIFYPCVPYEKIEDQTADNHYNCPIVTSYPEVIKNNIEALRENNIEFIHPFLNLDSPKSVLLQMTKALEGFNISKGEMKKAIDAAYEALMTFRGDVAKKGEETLEYIRKNKLQGIVVSGRPYHLDPEINHGLTQLITAEGLVVLTEDSVAHLGKIERPIRVLDQWAYHNRLYRAAHFVRTQSNIELMQLTSFGCGLDAVTSDQVEEILEQAGKIYTLIKIDEGANLGAIKIRVRSLRAAMKERQKLHRTQTIKEKQPVISFTEEMRSTYTILAPQMSPIHFRFLEEAFNSSGYNLKVLPKVCKEDVEEGLKYVNNDACYPAIIVIGQLLRALKSKGVDPHHTALMITQTGGGCRASNYISFLRKALKDSDMAYVPVISLNTG
;
A
#
# COMPACT_ATOMS: atom_id res chain seq x y z
N TYR A 1 -11.35 15.21 2.37
CA TYR A 1 -10.42 16.01 3.19
C TYR A 1 -11.14 16.68 4.35
N GLY A 2 -12.30 17.37 4.11
CA GLY A 2 -13.09 18.04 5.15
C GLY A 2 -13.55 17.09 6.24
N LEU A 3 -14.19 15.96 5.89
CA LEU A 3 -14.63 14.93 6.85
C LEU A 3 -13.47 14.40 7.72
N LEU A 4 -12.26 14.42 7.19
CA LEU A 4 -11.08 13.92 7.89
C LEU A 4 -10.51 14.94 8.86
N PHE A 5 -10.15 16.15 8.40
CA PHE A 5 -9.34 17.12 9.15
C PHE A 5 -10.12 18.34 9.70
N GLU A 6 -11.30 18.66 9.15
CA GLU A 6 -12.10 19.82 9.59
C GLU A 6 -13.03 19.38 10.72
N ARG A 7 -12.46 19.26 11.93
CA ARG A 7 -13.14 18.84 13.16
C ARG A 7 -13.03 19.92 14.22
N GLU A 8 -14.03 19.98 15.08
CA GLU A 8 -13.99 20.91 16.22
C GLU A 8 -12.86 20.55 17.18
N ILE A 9 -12.01 21.49 17.49
CA ILE A 9 -10.92 21.36 18.43
C ILE A 9 -11.20 22.20 19.68
N LEU A 10 -10.77 21.74 20.84
CA LEU A 10 -10.85 22.55 22.06
C LEU A 10 -9.99 23.81 21.91
N SER A 11 -10.48 24.94 22.38
CA SER A 11 -9.64 26.13 22.52
C SER A 11 -8.52 25.90 23.52
N GLU A 12 -7.43 26.63 23.40
CA GLU A 12 -6.32 26.57 24.39
C GLU A 12 -6.79 26.83 25.83
N ALA A 13 -7.78 27.71 26.02
CA ALA A 13 -8.36 28.02 27.32
C ALA A 13 -9.16 26.83 27.93
N GLU A 14 -9.75 25.99 27.09
CA GLU A 14 -10.51 24.79 27.51
C GLU A 14 -9.59 23.58 27.69
N ALA A 15 -8.41 23.60 27.10
CA ALA A 15 -7.46 22.50 27.13
C ALA A 15 -6.70 22.43 28.46
N LYS A 16 -7.13 21.54 29.35
CA LYS A 16 -6.52 21.36 30.67
C LYS A 16 -5.13 20.73 30.66
N ARG A 17 -4.76 20.07 29.53
CA ARG A 17 -3.51 19.32 29.39
C ARG A 17 -2.56 19.91 28.34
N GLY A 18 -2.83 21.16 27.92
CA GLY A 18 -1.98 21.85 26.94
C GLY A 18 -2.23 21.44 25.48
N THR A 19 -1.27 21.79 24.64
CA THR A 19 -1.36 21.61 23.18
C THR A 19 -0.54 20.41 22.73
N ILE A 20 -1.12 19.59 21.85
CA ILE A 20 -0.43 18.51 21.15
C ILE A 20 -0.45 18.74 19.65
N GLY A 21 0.72 18.69 19.02
CA GLY A 21 0.86 18.81 17.55
C GLY A 21 0.67 17.48 16.87
N ILE A 22 -0.13 17.45 15.80
CA ILE A 22 -0.31 16.27 14.96
C ILE A 22 0.05 16.62 13.51
N PRO A 23 1.04 15.96 12.89
CA PRO A 23 1.39 16.22 11.51
C PRO A 23 0.35 15.63 10.55
N ARG A 24 0.01 16.35 9.47
CA ARG A 24 -0.89 15.85 8.39
C ARG A 24 -0.12 14.99 7.42
N VAL A 25 0.27 13.79 7.81
CA VAL A 25 1.16 12.93 7.03
C VAL A 25 0.73 11.47 7.07
N LEU A 26 1.04 10.76 6.00
CA LEU A 26 0.93 9.30 5.90
C LEU A 26 -0.39 8.77 6.49
N ASN A 27 -0.35 7.87 7.47
CA ASN A 27 -1.54 7.25 8.04
C ASN A 27 -2.46 8.22 8.83
N MET A 28 -2.03 9.45 9.11
CA MET A 28 -2.95 10.47 9.63
C MET A 28 -4.08 10.81 8.64
N TYR A 29 -3.91 10.50 7.35
CA TYR A 29 -4.97 10.57 6.35
C TYR A 29 -6.04 9.47 6.50
N GLU A 30 -5.86 8.54 7.42
CA GLU A 30 -6.85 7.53 7.84
C GLU A 30 -7.20 7.71 9.33
N ASP A 31 -6.19 7.83 10.18
CA ASP A 31 -6.31 7.67 11.63
C ASP A 31 -6.55 8.98 12.38
N TYR A 32 -6.52 10.14 11.72
CA TYR A 32 -6.71 11.41 12.41
C TYR A 32 -8.05 11.49 13.18
N PRO A 33 -9.20 10.98 12.69
CA PRO A 33 -10.44 10.94 13.47
C PRO A 33 -10.32 10.21 14.81
N PHE A 34 -9.52 9.12 14.83
CA PHE A 34 -9.21 8.38 16.05
C PHE A 34 -8.41 9.25 17.03
N TRP A 35 -7.30 9.82 16.55
CA TRP A 35 -6.41 10.62 17.39
C TRP A 35 -7.04 11.93 17.85
N HIS A 36 -7.85 12.54 16.99
CA HIS A 36 -8.65 13.72 17.36
C HIS A 36 -9.57 13.42 18.53
N ALA A 37 -10.39 12.41 18.44
CA ALA A 37 -11.32 12.04 19.50
C ALA A 37 -10.58 11.62 20.78
N PHE A 38 -9.46 10.90 20.66
CA PHE A 38 -8.62 10.48 21.77
C PHE A 38 -8.11 11.70 22.56
N PHE A 39 -7.41 12.62 21.92
CA PHE A 39 -6.79 13.77 22.57
C PHE A 39 -7.82 14.81 23.05
N THR A 40 -8.89 15.03 22.29
CA THR A 40 -9.98 15.92 22.72
C THR A 40 -10.68 15.38 23.97
N THR A 41 -10.95 14.08 24.05
CA THR A 41 -11.52 13.44 25.25
C THR A 41 -10.61 13.57 26.47
N LEU A 42 -9.30 13.58 26.26
CA LEU A 42 -8.30 13.83 27.30
C LEU A 42 -8.05 15.32 27.59
N SER A 43 -8.84 16.21 27.02
CA SER A 43 -8.75 17.66 27.20
C SER A 43 -7.43 18.29 26.72
N PHE A 44 -6.89 17.82 25.59
CA PHE A 44 -5.81 18.48 24.86
C PHE A 44 -6.37 19.41 23.78
N HIS A 45 -5.72 20.55 23.57
CA HIS A 45 -5.83 21.30 22.33
C HIS A 45 -5.00 20.60 21.23
N ILE A 46 -5.54 20.49 20.03
CA ILE A 46 -4.83 19.86 18.91
C ILE A 46 -4.40 20.95 17.92
N GLU A 47 -3.10 21.08 17.70
CA GLU A 47 -2.54 21.89 16.63
C GLU A 47 -2.14 21.01 15.46
N LEU A 48 -2.80 21.17 14.31
CA LEU A 48 -2.40 20.47 13.09
C LEU A 48 -1.30 21.24 12.35
N SER A 49 -0.37 20.51 11.74
CA SER A 49 0.52 21.11 10.75
C SER A 49 -0.29 21.77 9.62
N SER A 50 0.28 22.72 8.92
CA SER A 50 -0.35 23.42 7.80
C SER A 50 -0.75 22.42 6.69
N ARG A 51 -1.67 22.80 5.80
CA ARG A 51 -1.99 21.99 4.61
C ARG A 51 -0.74 21.81 3.76
N SER A 52 -0.55 20.62 3.24
CA SER A 52 0.58 20.29 2.37
C SER A 52 0.64 21.20 1.14
N ASN A 53 1.81 21.66 0.85
CA ASN A 53 2.18 22.41 -0.33
C ASN A 53 3.71 22.35 -0.50
N LYS A 54 4.22 22.83 -1.63
CA LYS A 54 5.64 22.80 -1.91
C LYS A 54 6.53 23.47 -0.86
N LYS A 55 6.02 24.57 -0.22
CA LYS A 55 6.77 25.25 0.84
C LYS A 55 6.94 24.38 2.10
N ILE A 56 5.92 23.57 2.43
CA ILE A 56 6.03 22.58 3.51
C ILE A 56 7.09 21.53 3.16
N TYR A 57 7.12 21.01 1.94
CA TYR A 57 8.17 20.10 1.50
C TYR A 57 9.56 20.73 1.63
N GLU A 58 9.72 21.94 1.13
CA GLU A 58 11.00 22.68 1.15
C GLU A 58 11.55 22.88 2.57
N LYS A 59 10.69 23.08 3.58
CA LYS A 59 11.12 23.19 5.01
C LYS A 59 11.85 21.94 5.49
N GLY A 60 11.47 20.76 4.99
CA GLY A 60 11.99 19.47 5.45
C GLY A 60 13.17 18.91 4.64
N ILE A 61 13.48 19.44 3.45
CA ILE A 61 14.43 18.85 2.50
C ILE A 61 15.77 18.51 3.13
N ALA A 62 16.34 19.42 3.90
CA ALA A 62 17.66 19.27 4.51
C ALA A 62 17.76 18.12 5.53
N THR A 63 16.62 17.62 6.01
CA THR A 63 16.57 16.58 7.04
C THR A 63 16.21 15.20 6.47
N ILE A 64 15.95 15.09 5.17
CA ILE A 64 15.59 13.83 4.50
C ILE A 64 16.84 12.97 4.35
N PRO A 65 16.92 11.77 4.98
CA PRO A 65 18.13 10.96 4.98
C PRO A 65 18.36 10.17 3.68
N SER A 66 17.34 10.03 2.84
CA SER A 66 17.41 9.21 1.62
C SER A 66 16.53 9.74 0.50
N GLU A 67 17.13 9.90 -0.67
CA GLU A 67 16.46 10.25 -1.92
C GLU A 67 15.43 9.19 -2.36
N SER A 68 15.63 7.92 -1.99
CA SER A 68 14.80 6.79 -2.41
C SER A 68 13.49 6.65 -1.65
N VAL A 69 13.26 7.45 -0.60
CA VAL A 69 11.99 7.45 0.13
C VAL A 69 10.88 8.07 -0.74
N CYS A 70 9.67 7.52 -0.64
CA CYS A 70 8.52 8.05 -1.38
C CYS A 70 8.18 9.50 -0.99
N TYR A 71 7.64 10.26 -1.93
CA TYR A 71 7.29 11.68 -1.70
C TYR A 71 6.41 11.92 -0.47
N PRO A 72 5.36 11.10 -0.20
CA PRO A 72 4.59 11.24 1.04
C PRO A 72 5.42 11.11 2.32
N GLY A 73 6.43 10.25 2.33
CA GLY A 73 7.38 10.15 3.45
C GLY A 73 8.26 11.39 3.59
N LYS A 74 8.78 11.91 2.48
CA LYS A 74 9.58 13.15 2.46
C LYS A 74 8.81 14.34 3.02
N LEU A 75 7.53 14.49 2.69
CA LEU A 75 6.66 15.54 3.22
C LEU A 75 6.55 15.54 4.75
N ALA A 76 6.67 14.37 5.39
CA ALA A 76 6.59 14.28 6.85
C ALA A 76 7.62 15.15 7.56
N HIS A 77 8.82 15.27 7.00
CA HIS A 77 9.87 16.14 7.55
C HIS A 77 9.42 17.60 7.63
N GLY A 78 8.86 18.12 6.53
CA GLY A 78 8.38 19.50 6.48
C GLY A 78 7.20 19.76 7.42
N HIS A 79 6.31 18.79 7.59
CA HIS A 79 5.18 18.92 8.53
C HIS A 79 5.64 18.96 9.99
N ILE A 80 6.69 18.24 10.35
CA ILE A 80 7.27 18.32 11.70
C ILE A 80 7.94 19.67 11.92
N ILE A 81 8.72 20.17 10.97
CA ILE A 81 9.33 21.51 11.05
C ILE A 81 8.24 22.59 11.16
N ASP A 82 7.16 22.48 10.41
CA ASP A 82 6.03 23.42 10.47
C ASP A 82 5.40 23.49 11.88
N LEU A 83 5.22 22.35 12.55
CA LEU A 83 4.74 22.31 13.94
C LEU A 83 5.73 22.97 14.92
N ILE A 84 7.02 22.74 14.74
CA ILE A 84 8.07 23.39 15.56
C ILE A 84 8.04 24.92 15.36
N GLU A 85 7.94 25.39 14.12
CA GLU A 85 7.84 26.82 13.80
C GLU A 85 6.57 27.48 14.35
N LYS A 86 5.47 26.73 14.47
CA LYS A 86 4.25 27.17 15.17
C LYS A 86 4.41 27.25 16.70
N GLY A 87 5.56 26.86 17.23
CA GLY A 87 5.83 26.90 18.66
C GLY A 87 5.29 25.71 19.47
N VAL A 88 4.81 24.66 18.81
CA VAL A 88 4.33 23.44 19.46
C VAL A 88 5.47 22.76 20.20
N LYS A 89 5.24 22.36 21.45
CA LYS A 89 6.26 21.73 22.31
C LYS A 89 6.08 20.22 22.48
N THR A 90 4.90 19.70 22.26
CA THR A 90 4.61 18.26 22.30
C THR A 90 4.05 17.83 20.95
N ILE A 91 4.73 16.94 20.23
CA ILE A 91 4.31 16.44 18.92
C ILE A 91 4.03 14.95 19.02
N PHE A 92 2.88 14.52 18.54
CA PHE A 92 2.46 13.12 18.50
C PHE A 92 2.47 12.58 17.07
N TYR A 93 3.25 11.52 16.85
CA TYR A 93 3.30 10.83 15.57
C TYR A 93 3.63 9.33 15.80
N PRO A 94 2.63 8.43 15.90
CA PRO A 94 2.84 7.05 16.28
C PRO A 94 3.41 6.19 15.15
N CYS A 95 4.13 5.14 15.53
CA CYS A 95 4.48 4.02 14.68
C CYS A 95 3.35 2.99 14.70
N VAL A 96 2.72 2.73 13.55
CA VAL A 96 1.56 1.83 13.45
C VAL A 96 1.88 0.64 12.52
N PRO A 97 2.38 -0.50 13.06
CA PRO A 97 2.64 -1.70 12.27
C PRO A 97 1.37 -2.36 11.71
N TYR A 98 0.29 -2.37 12.46
CA TYR A 98 -0.96 -3.05 12.11
C TYR A 98 -2.15 -2.10 12.18
N GLU A 99 -2.90 -2.06 11.08
CA GLU A 99 -4.18 -1.35 11.02
C GLU A 99 -5.33 -2.23 11.52
N LYS A 100 -6.49 -1.59 11.74
CA LYS A 100 -7.71 -2.33 12.04
C LYS A 100 -8.12 -3.21 10.86
N ILE A 101 -8.39 -4.49 11.12
CA ILE A 101 -8.83 -5.46 10.12
C ILE A 101 -10.15 -5.02 9.49
N GLU A 102 -10.19 -4.88 8.19
CA GLU A 102 -11.40 -4.60 7.41
C GLU A 102 -11.97 -5.84 6.71
N ASP A 103 -11.09 -6.75 6.29
CA ASP A 103 -11.43 -8.00 5.62
C ASP A 103 -10.83 -9.18 6.38
N GLN A 104 -11.69 -9.98 7.02
CA GLN A 104 -11.30 -11.17 7.78
C GLN A 104 -10.72 -12.29 6.91
N THR A 105 -10.84 -12.19 5.59
CA THR A 105 -10.31 -13.18 4.64
C THR A 105 -8.92 -12.81 4.12
N ALA A 106 -8.40 -11.63 4.49
CA ALA A 106 -7.04 -11.21 4.17
C ALA A 106 -6.01 -12.04 4.98
N ASP A 107 -4.85 -12.26 4.38
CA ASP A 107 -3.76 -13.01 5.03
C ASP A 107 -3.14 -12.22 6.20
N ASN A 108 -3.14 -10.88 6.12
CA ASN A 108 -2.69 -9.99 7.19
C ASN A 108 -3.19 -8.54 6.93
N HIS A 109 -2.81 -7.60 7.81
CA HIS A 109 -3.24 -6.20 7.77
C HIS A 109 -2.11 -5.23 8.16
N TYR A 110 -0.90 -5.50 7.67
CA TYR A 110 0.26 -4.64 7.88
C TYR A 110 0.09 -3.26 7.26
N ASN A 111 0.71 -2.25 7.87
CA ASN A 111 1.07 -1.03 7.18
C ASN A 111 2.31 -1.22 6.31
N CYS A 112 2.57 -0.26 5.41
CA CYS A 112 3.83 -0.24 4.70
C CYS A 112 4.99 0.08 5.67
N PRO A 113 6.22 -0.37 5.39
CA PRO A 113 7.38 -0.12 6.26
C PRO A 113 7.63 1.37 6.56
N ILE A 114 7.34 2.25 5.60
CA ILE A 114 7.48 3.70 5.80
C ILE A 114 6.48 4.19 6.86
N VAL A 115 5.20 3.89 6.75
CA VAL A 115 4.21 4.25 7.76
C VAL A 115 4.59 3.69 9.13
N THR A 116 5.04 2.42 9.17
CA THR A 116 5.39 1.73 10.41
C THR A 116 6.55 2.38 11.16
N SER A 117 7.60 2.84 10.46
CA SER A 117 8.87 3.20 11.10
C SER A 117 9.28 4.66 10.91
N TYR A 118 8.56 5.43 10.13
CA TYR A 118 8.99 6.77 9.76
C TYR A 118 9.06 7.76 10.93
N PRO A 119 8.23 7.67 12.00
CA PRO A 119 8.43 8.47 13.20
C PRO A 119 9.82 8.30 13.84
N GLU A 120 10.40 7.08 13.79
CA GLU A 120 11.78 6.85 14.24
C GLU A 120 12.81 7.53 13.34
N VAL A 121 12.58 7.53 12.02
CA VAL A 121 13.44 8.26 11.06
C VAL A 121 13.39 9.76 11.36
N ILE A 122 12.22 10.32 11.53
CA ILE A 122 12.01 11.74 11.91
C ILE A 122 12.78 12.09 13.17
N LYS A 123 12.60 11.33 14.24
CA LYS A 123 13.27 11.55 15.54
C LYS A 123 14.78 11.62 15.42
N ASN A 124 15.35 10.76 14.58
CA ASN A 124 16.80 10.64 14.45
C ASN A 124 17.44 11.61 13.44
N ASN A 125 16.65 12.23 12.55
CA ASN A 125 17.17 13.08 11.48
C ASN A 125 16.76 14.55 11.58
N ILE A 126 15.81 14.92 12.45
CA ILE A 126 15.43 16.33 12.67
C ILE A 126 16.06 16.83 13.95
N GLU A 127 17.21 17.50 13.84
CA GLU A 127 17.93 18.07 14.99
C GLU A 127 17.11 19.10 15.74
N ALA A 128 16.29 19.87 15.04
CA ALA A 128 15.39 20.87 15.60
C ALA A 128 14.45 20.33 16.70
N LEU A 129 14.14 19.05 16.73
CA LEU A 129 13.40 18.41 17.82
C LEU A 129 14.16 18.53 19.15
N ARG A 130 15.47 18.29 19.13
CA ARG A 130 16.34 18.39 20.31
C ARG A 130 16.66 19.84 20.66
N GLU A 131 17.02 20.66 19.69
CA GLU A 131 17.38 22.08 19.87
C GLU A 131 16.24 22.89 20.46
N ASN A 132 14.99 22.59 20.10
CA ASN A 132 13.82 23.28 20.62
C ASN A 132 13.17 22.59 21.84
N ASN A 133 13.80 21.55 22.41
CA ASN A 133 13.28 20.74 23.50
C ASN A 133 11.86 20.25 23.24
N ILE A 134 11.61 19.69 22.06
CA ILE A 134 10.30 19.13 21.67
C ILE A 134 10.13 17.74 22.26
N GLU A 135 9.05 17.53 23.00
CA GLU A 135 8.60 16.21 23.41
C GLU A 135 7.97 15.49 22.22
N PHE A 136 8.73 14.56 21.61
CA PHE A 136 8.28 13.81 20.43
C PHE A 136 7.75 12.44 20.84
N ILE A 137 6.42 12.29 20.88
CA ILE A 137 5.69 11.10 21.32
C ILE A 137 5.40 10.21 20.10
N HIS A 138 6.08 9.05 20.01
CA HIS A 138 6.04 8.16 18.84
C HIS A 138 5.96 6.69 19.23
N PRO A 139 4.93 6.28 20.02
CA PRO A 139 4.81 4.89 20.46
C PRO A 139 4.59 3.93 19.29
N PHE A 140 5.14 2.71 19.42
CA PHE A 140 4.72 1.57 18.58
C PHE A 140 3.43 0.99 19.13
N LEU A 141 2.38 0.98 18.34
CA LEU A 141 1.08 0.45 18.74
C LEU A 141 0.33 -0.16 17.56
N ASN A 142 -0.58 -1.08 17.85
CA ASN A 142 -1.40 -1.74 16.86
C ASN A 142 -2.85 -1.28 17.01
N LEU A 143 -3.42 -0.71 15.96
CA LEU A 143 -4.81 -0.21 15.96
C LEU A 143 -5.86 -1.33 15.89
N ASP A 144 -5.46 -2.57 15.59
CA ASP A 144 -6.33 -3.75 15.67
C ASP A 144 -6.59 -4.20 17.13
N SER A 145 -5.74 -3.77 18.07
CA SER A 145 -5.77 -4.21 19.47
C SER A 145 -5.97 -3.04 20.46
N PRO A 146 -7.19 -2.84 20.97
CA PRO A 146 -7.45 -1.84 22.03
C PRO A 146 -6.56 -2.02 23.26
N LYS A 147 -6.15 -3.27 23.55
CA LYS A 147 -5.20 -3.56 24.65
C LYS A 147 -3.80 -3.00 24.37
N SER A 148 -3.32 -3.16 23.14
CA SER A 148 -2.05 -2.58 22.69
C SER A 148 -2.09 -1.06 22.81
N VAL A 149 -3.13 -0.42 22.29
CA VAL A 149 -3.32 1.03 22.36
C VAL A 149 -3.32 1.50 23.83
N LEU A 150 -4.10 0.83 24.71
CA LEU A 150 -4.16 1.16 26.12
C LEU A 150 -2.78 1.11 26.79
N LEU A 151 -2.04 0.01 26.58
CA LEU A 151 -0.73 -0.20 27.17
C LEU A 151 0.27 0.86 26.73
N GLN A 152 0.38 1.04 25.42
CA GLN A 152 1.38 1.92 24.82
C GLN A 152 1.07 3.40 25.07
N MET A 153 -0.19 3.80 24.97
CA MET A 153 -0.59 5.20 25.24
C MET A 153 -0.51 5.55 26.71
N THR A 154 -0.80 4.61 27.63
CA THR A 154 -0.59 4.84 29.07
C THR A 154 0.89 5.13 29.36
N LYS A 155 1.80 4.37 28.76
CA LYS A 155 3.25 4.59 28.89
C LYS A 155 3.70 5.89 28.22
N ALA A 156 3.22 6.16 27.01
CA ALA A 156 3.64 7.32 26.22
C ALA A 156 3.17 8.66 26.82
N LEU A 157 2.09 8.66 27.62
CA LEU A 157 1.50 9.85 28.25
C LEU A 157 1.64 9.84 29.78
N GLU A 158 2.62 9.11 30.33
CA GLU A 158 2.82 9.01 31.78
C GLU A 158 2.98 10.39 32.47
N GLY A 159 3.66 11.34 31.81
CA GLY A 159 3.85 12.70 32.31
C GLY A 159 2.60 13.59 32.43
N PHE A 160 1.47 13.18 31.83
CA PHE A 160 0.23 13.99 31.77
C PHE A 160 -0.80 13.65 32.85
N ASN A 161 -0.46 12.82 33.84
CA ASN A 161 -1.33 12.44 34.97
C ASN A 161 -2.74 11.98 34.53
N ILE A 162 -2.81 11.09 33.54
CA ILE A 162 -4.06 10.56 33.02
C ILE A 162 -4.44 9.27 33.75
N SER A 163 -5.62 9.25 34.35
CA SER A 163 -6.12 8.06 35.02
C SER A 163 -6.44 6.95 34.02
N LYS A 164 -6.38 5.69 34.47
CA LYS A 164 -6.74 4.53 33.65
C LYS A 164 -8.18 4.60 33.11
N GLY A 165 -9.09 5.18 33.88
CA GLY A 165 -10.49 5.38 33.47
C GLY A 165 -10.63 6.40 32.33
N GLU A 166 -9.93 7.55 32.44
CA GLU A 166 -9.90 8.54 31.37
C GLU A 166 -9.27 7.97 30.09
N MET A 167 -8.14 7.25 30.22
CA MET A 167 -7.48 6.60 29.10
C MET A 167 -8.41 5.63 28.35
N LYS A 168 -9.11 4.77 29.08
CA LYS A 168 -10.06 3.83 28.49
C LYS A 168 -11.20 4.57 27.78
N LYS A 169 -11.79 5.59 28.42
CA LYS A 169 -12.86 6.41 27.82
C LYS A 169 -12.40 7.07 26.53
N ALA A 170 -11.16 7.62 26.51
CA ALA A 170 -10.60 8.23 25.31
C ALA A 170 -10.37 7.23 24.18
N ILE A 171 -9.93 6.01 24.49
CA ILE A 171 -9.76 4.94 23.50
C ILE A 171 -11.10 4.50 22.93
N ASP A 172 -12.12 4.31 23.76
CA ASP A 172 -13.46 3.92 23.32
C ASP A 172 -14.04 4.99 22.36
N ALA A 173 -13.94 6.28 22.72
CA ALA A 173 -14.35 7.41 21.89
C ALA A 173 -13.56 7.49 20.57
N ALA A 174 -12.28 7.17 20.60
CA ALA A 174 -11.41 7.16 19.41
C ALA A 174 -11.83 6.10 18.39
N TYR A 175 -12.11 4.87 18.85
CA TYR A 175 -12.62 3.81 17.95
C TYR A 175 -13.99 4.14 17.39
N GLU A 176 -14.89 4.70 18.19
CA GLU A 176 -16.21 5.15 17.74
C GLU A 176 -16.08 6.23 16.64
N ALA A 177 -15.23 7.23 16.87
CA ALA A 177 -14.98 8.30 15.89
C ALA A 177 -14.40 7.79 14.57
N LEU A 178 -13.47 6.82 14.63
CA LEU A 178 -12.92 6.18 13.43
C LEU A 178 -13.99 5.41 12.65
N MET A 179 -14.84 4.64 13.34
CA MET A 179 -15.91 3.89 12.70
C MET A 179 -16.98 4.80 12.10
N THR A 180 -17.34 5.87 12.79
CA THR A 180 -18.26 6.90 12.27
C THR A 180 -17.70 7.54 11.01
N PHE A 181 -16.44 7.96 11.02
CA PHE A 181 -15.76 8.52 9.85
C PHE A 181 -15.81 7.58 8.64
N ARG A 182 -15.44 6.30 8.84
CA ARG A 182 -15.50 5.29 7.77
C ARG A 182 -16.91 5.08 7.24
N GLY A 183 -17.91 5.08 8.13
CA GLY A 183 -19.32 5.02 7.75
C GLY A 183 -19.78 6.22 6.93
N ASP A 184 -19.36 7.44 7.31
CA ASP A 184 -19.69 8.67 6.59
C ASP A 184 -19.06 8.69 5.18
N VAL A 185 -17.82 8.23 5.05
CA VAL A 185 -17.13 8.09 3.74
C VAL A 185 -17.85 7.08 2.86
N ALA A 186 -18.20 5.91 3.40
CA ALA A 186 -18.95 4.88 2.67
C ALA A 186 -20.31 5.40 2.20
N LYS A 187 -21.08 6.03 3.10
CA LYS A 187 -22.36 6.65 2.78
C LYS A 187 -22.22 7.70 1.67
N LYS A 188 -21.19 8.53 1.75
CA LYS A 188 -20.92 9.56 0.70
C LYS A 188 -20.59 8.90 -0.64
N GLY A 189 -19.89 7.78 -0.63
CA GLY A 189 -19.66 6.94 -1.81
C GLY A 189 -20.97 6.46 -2.45
N GLU A 190 -21.86 5.88 -1.65
CA GLU A 190 -23.15 5.38 -2.13
C GLU A 190 -24.05 6.50 -2.68
N GLU A 191 -24.12 7.65 -2.00
CA GLU A 191 -24.81 8.84 -2.51
C GLU A 191 -24.26 9.31 -3.86
N THR A 192 -22.94 9.28 -4.02
CA THR A 192 -22.26 9.66 -5.25
C THR A 192 -22.51 8.65 -6.38
N LEU A 193 -22.54 7.36 -6.09
CA LEU A 193 -22.90 6.31 -7.05
C LEU A 193 -24.36 6.49 -7.53
N GLU A 194 -25.25 6.81 -6.62
CA GLU A 194 -26.65 7.10 -6.99
C GLU A 194 -26.74 8.35 -7.88
N TYR A 195 -25.99 9.40 -7.57
CA TYR A 195 -25.90 10.61 -8.39
C TYR A 195 -25.37 10.29 -9.81
N ILE A 196 -24.31 9.49 -9.93
CA ILE A 196 -23.76 9.02 -11.22
C ILE A 196 -24.85 8.30 -12.02
N ARG A 197 -25.57 7.37 -11.39
CA ARG A 197 -26.61 6.57 -12.02
C ARG A 197 -27.81 7.41 -12.49
N LYS A 198 -28.35 8.26 -11.62
CA LYS A 198 -29.50 9.17 -11.94
C LYS A 198 -29.21 10.11 -13.08
N ASN A 199 -27.99 10.64 -13.14
CA ASN A 199 -27.59 11.63 -14.14
C ASN A 199 -26.88 11.01 -15.36
N LYS A 200 -26.78 9.67 -15.44
CA LYS A 200 -26.11 8.93 -16.54
C LYS A 200 -24.67 9.42 -16.77
N LEU A 201 -23.95 9.72 -15.69
CA LEU A 201 -22.58 10.20 -15.72
C LEU A 201 -21.58 9.06 -15.74
N GLN A 202 -20.33 9.38 -16.00
CA GLN A 202 -19.19 8.49 -15.86
C GLN A 202 -18.41 8.86 -14.60
N GLY A 203 -17.85 7.84 -13.92
CA GLY A 203 -17.06 8.01 -12.70
C GLY A 203 -15.67 7.40 -12.79
N ILE A 204 -14.78 7.94 -11.97
CA ILE A 204 -13.44 7.40 -11.76
C ILE A 204 -13.27 7.13 -10.25
N VAL A 205 -12.92 5.91 -9.89
CA VAL A 205 -12.41 5.61 -8.56
C VAL A 205 -10.92 5.92 -8.56
N VAL A 206 -10.54 6.99 -7.87
CA VAL A 206 -9.12 7.31 -7.59
C VAL A 206 -8.70 6.47 -6.41
N SER A 207 -7.78 5.57 -6.65
CA SER A 207 -7.31 4.59 -5.67
C SER A 207 -5.83 4.77 -5.35
N GLY A 208 -5.40 4.29 -4.18
CA GLY A 208 -4.02 4.39 -3.75
C GLY A 208 -3.89 4.17 -2.24
N ARG A 209 -3.16 5.05 -1.58
CA ARG A 209 -3.06 5.08 -0.12
C ARG A 209 -3.94 6.22 0.41
N PRO A 210 -4.38 6.19 1.67
CA PRO A 210 -5.15 7.28 2.26
C PRO A 210 -4.52 8.66 2.05
N TYR A 211 -3.21 8.77 2.17
CA TYR A 211 -2.46 10.02 1.97
C TYR A 211 -2.36 10.50 0.50
N HIS A 212 -2.80 9.70 -0.47
CA HIS A 212 -2.93 10.18 -1.86
C HIS A 212 -4.10 11.18 -2.04
N LEU A 213 -4.92 11.39 -1.00
CA LEU A 213 -5.90 12.48 -0.96
C LEU A 213 -5.26 13.85 -0.66
N ASP A 214 -4.00 13.87 -0.23
CA ASP A 214 -3.27 15.11 -0.01
C ASP A 214 -3.14 15.91 -1.31
N PRO A 215 -3.50 17.21 -1.30
CA PRO A 215 -3.52 18.04 -2.52
C PRO A 215 -2.12 18.25 -3.12
N GLU A 216 -1.06 18.25 -2.32
CA GLU A 216 0.32 18.32 -2.80
C GLU A 216 0.76 17.00 -3.43
N ILE A 217 0.42 15.87 -2.80
CA ILE A 217 0.78 14.53 -3.29
C ILE A 217 0.07 14.22 -4.61
N ASN A 218 -1.24 14.53 -4.71
CA ASN A 218 -2.00 14.22 -5.92
C ASN A 218 -1.92 15.30 -7.00
N HIS A 219 -1.22 16.39 -6.74
CA HIS A 219 -1.02 17.51 -7.68
C HIS A 219 -2.30 18.04 -8.34
N GLY A 220 -3.43 18.00 -7.63
CA GLY A 220 -4.72 18.45 -8.15
C GLY A 220 -5.38 17.49 -9.16
N LEU A 221 -5.02 16.20 -9.14
CA LEU A 221 -5.60 15.19 -10.04
C LEU A 221 -7.14 15.13 -9.95
N THR A 222 -7.69 15.21 -8.74
CA THR A 222 -9.15 15.14 -8.55
C THR A 222 -9.88 16.32 -9.24
N GLN A 223 -9.33 17.52 -9.16
CA GLN A 223 -9.82 18.69 -9.86
C GLN A 223 -9.70 18.53 -11.38
N LEU A 224 -8.61 17.93 -11.85
CA LEU A 224 -8.41 17.65 -13.27
C LEU A 224 -9.47 16.67 -13.80
N ILE A 225 -9.77 15.61 -13.07
CA ILE A 225 -10.78 14.60 -13.44
C ILE A 225 -12.17 15.26 -13.50
N THR A 226 -12.52 16.06 -12.51
CA THR A 226 -13.81 16.76 -12.49
C THR A 226 -13.93 17.81 -13.59
N ALA A 227 -12.85 18.51 -13.92
CA ALA A 227 -12.82 19.46 -15.05
C ALA A 227 -13.03 18.76 -16.42
N GLU A 228 -12.72 17.49 -16.53
CA GLU A 228 -13.01 16.67 -17.71
C GLU A 228 -14.46 16.11 -17.70
N GLY A 229 -15.30 16.51 -16.73
CA GLY A 229 -16.71 16.11 -16.62
C GLY A 229 -16.93 14.69 -16.11
N LEU A 230 -15.97 14.14 -15.37
CA LEU A 230 -16.05 12.85 -14.70
C LEU A 230 -16.29 13.03 -13.20
N VAL A 231 -17.05 12.13 -12.58
CA VAL A 231 -17.28 12.14 -11.14
C VAL A 231 -16.17 11.37 -10.45
N VAL A 232 -15.65 11.91 -9.35
CA VAL A 232 -14.57 11.28 -8.57
C VAL A 232 -15.15 10.56 -7.36
N LEU A 233 -14.70 9.33 -7.18
CA LEU A 233 -14.86 8.49 -5.99
C LEU A 233 -13.47 8.12 -5.47
N THR A 234 -13.35 7.77 -4.20
CA THR A 234 -12.13 7.22 -3.61
C THR A 234 -12.29 5.73 -3.33
N GLU A 235 -11.20 4.98 -3.21
CA GLU A 235 -11.29 3.54 -2.96
C GLU A 235 -11.99 3.21 -1.64
N ASP A 236 -11.77 4.00 -0.59
CA ASP A 236 -12.39 3.83 0.72
C ASP A 236 -13.90 4.08 0.70
N SER A 237 -14.36 4.94 -0.22
CA SER A 237 -15.79 5.25 -0.39
C SER A 237 -16.58 4.12 -1.08
N VAL A 238 -15.93 3.15 -1.73
CA VAL A 238 -16.58 2.08 -2.50
C VAL A 238 -16.09 0.67 -2.16
N ALA A 239 -14.98 0.52 -1.45
CA ALA A 239 -14.38 -0.78 -1.17
C ALA A 239 -15.32 -1.73 -0.40
N HIS A 240 -16.18 -1.20 0.46
CA HIS A 240 -17.17 -1.98 1.21
C HIS A 240 -18.21 -2.68 0.31
N LEU A 241 -18.41 -2.19 -0.92
CA LEU A 241 -19.29 -2.78 -1.93
C LEU A 241 -18.63 -3.90 -2.74
N GLY A 242 -17.28 -4.03 -2.65
CA GLY A 242 -16.53 -5.04 -3.37
C GLY A 242 -16.16 -6.22 -2.49
N LYS A 243 -16.31 -7.44 -3.06
CA LYS A 243 -15.87 -8.69 -2.43
C LYS A 243 -14.76 -9.31 -3.26
N ILE A 244 -13.63 -9.61 -2.63
CA ILE A 244 -12.49 -10.25 -3.30
C ILE A 244 -12.85 -11.69 -3.63
N GLU A 245 -12.75 -12.08 -4.91
CA GLU A 245 -12.87 -13.46 -5.35
C GLU A 245 -11.52 -14.16 -5.17
N ARG A 246 -11.44 -14.97 -4.13
CA ARG A 246 -10.23 -15.73 -3.78
C ARG A 246 -10.17 -17.08 -4.51
N PRO A 247 -8.97 -17.65 -4.76
CA PRO A 247 -7.67 -17.05 -4.43
C PRO A 247 -7.30 -15.92 -5.38
N ILE A 248 -6.59 -14.91 -4.88
CA ILE A 248 -5.84 -13.96 -5.70
C ILE A 248 -4.38 -14.43 -5.83
N ARG A 249 -3.64 -13.89 -6.80
CA ARG A 249 -2.28 -14.32 -7.09
C ARG A 249 -1.28 -13.92 -6.01
N VAL A 250 -1.52 -12.76 -5.37
CA VAL A 250 -0.65 -12.19 -4.35
C VAL A 250 -1.04 -12.64 -2.94
N LEU A 251 -0.10 -12.62 -2.01
CA LEU A 251 -0.39 -12.69 -0.58
C LEU A 251 -0.99 -11.35 -0.14
N ASP A 252 -2.22 -11.39 0.33
CA ASP A 252 -3.01 -10.21 0.70
C ASP A 252 -2.74 -9.81 2.15
N GLN A 253 -1.62 -9.13 2.38
CA GLN A 253 -1.09 -8.90 3.71
C GLN A 253 -1.02 -7.44 4.16
N TRP A 254 -1.38 -6.49 3.30
CA TRP A 254 -1.35 -5.07 3.64
C TRP A 254 -2.75 -4.47 3.66
N ALA A 255 -3.10 -3.77 4.72
CA ALA A 255 -4.44 -3.24 4.97
C ALA A 255 -4.99 -2.42 3.79
N TYR A 256 -4.24 -1.42 3.34
CA TYR A 256 -4.71 -0.53 2.27
C TYR A 256 -4.66 -1.17 0.88
N HIS A 257 -3.81 -2.19 0.66
CA HIS A 257 -3.81 -2.95 -0.59
C HIS A 257 -5.03 -3.87 -0.70
N ASN A 258 -5.45 -4.49 0.40
CA ASN A 258 -6.72 -5.21 0.46
C ASN A 258 -7.89 -4.30 0.03
N ARG A 259 -7.90 -3.05 0.52
CA ARG A 259 -8.91 -2.05 0.14
C ARG A 259 -8.90 -1.78 -1.37
N LEU A 260 -7.71 -1.69 -2.00
CA LEU A 260 -7.57 -1.54 -3.46
C LEU A 260 -8.15 -2.73 -4.23
N TYR A 261 -7.88 -3.96 -3.78
CA TYR A 261 -8.44 -5.16 -4.41
C TYR A 261 -9.95 -5.20 -4.32
N ARG A 262 -10.54 -4.82 -3.17
CA ARG A 262 -11.98 -4.72 -2.98
C ARG A 262 -12.58 -3.66 -3.91
N ALA A 263 -11.99 -2.47 -3.98
CA ALA A 263 -12.43 -1.41 -4.89
C ALA A 263 -12.35 -1.85 -6.37
N ALA A 264 -11.29 -2.56 -6.78
CA ALA A 264 -11.16 -3.11 -8.13
C ALA A 264 -12.26 -4.15 -8.43
N HIS A 265 -12.57 -5.04 -7.48
CA HIS A 265 -13.67 -6.01 -7.62
C HIS A 265 -15.03 -5.32 -7.73
N PHE A 266 -15.25 -4.22 -7.03
CA PHE A 266 -16.45 -3.40 -7.22
C PHE A 266 -16.47 -2.77 -8.62
N VAL A 267 -15.40 -2.08 -9.01
CA VAL A 267 -15.33 -1.37 -10.30
C VAL A 267 -15.54 -2.32 -11.49
N ARG A 268 -15.01 -3.53 -11.43
CA ARG A 268 -15.18 -4.50 -12.52
C ARG A 268 -16.63 -4.86 -12.83
N THR A 269 -17.55 -4.68 -11.86
CA THR A 269 -18.98 -4.91 -12.04
C THR A 269 -19.76 -3.69 -12.57
N GLN A 270 -19.11 -2.52 -12.64
CA GLN A 270 -19.75 -1.27 -13.03
C GLN A 270 -19.50 -0.95 -14.51
N SER A 271 -20.53 -0.62 -15.29
CA SER A 271 -20.38 -0.33 -16.72
C SER A 271 -19.81 1.07 -17.01
N ASN A 272 -20.01 2.02 -16.12
CA ASN A 272 -19.72 3.44 -16.31
C ASN A 272 -18.69 4.02 -15.33
N ILE A 273 -17.99 3.16 -14.61
CA ILE A 273 -16.95 3.54 -13.65
C ILE A 273 -15.66 2.82 -14.01
N GLU A 274 -14.55 3.53 -14.03
CA GLU A 274 -13.20 2.98 -14.20
C GLU A 274 -12.35 3.30 -12.97
N LEU A 275 -11.20 2.63 -12.84
CA LEU A 275 -10.27 2.83 -11.73
C LEU A 275 -8.97 3.46 -12.21
N MET A 276 -8.51 4.47 -11.48
CA MET A 276 -7.22 5.11 -11.67
C MET A 276 -6.42 4.98 -10.38
N GLN A 277 -5.28 4.31 -10.44
CA GLN A 277 -4.43 4.09 -9.28
C GLN A 277 -3.28 5.08 -9.23
N LEU A 278 -3.09 5.71 -8.06
CA LEU A 278 -1.91 6.50 -7.74
C LEU A 278 -0.85 5.62 -7.07
N THR A 279 0.37 5.76 -7.49
CA THR A 279 1.54 5.11 -6.87
C THR A 279 2.70 6.08 -6.78
N SER A 280 3.58 5.89 -5.81
CA SER A 280 4.82 6.65 -5.72
C SER A 280 5.95 5.96 -6.48
N PHE A 281 6.85 6.73 -7.11
CA PHE A 281 8.07 6.18 -7.70
C PHE A 281 8.87 5.37 -6.66
N GLY A 282 9.37 4.21 -7.08
CA GLY A 282 10.14 3.31 -6.23
C GLY A 282 9.32 2.59 -5.13
N CYS A 283 7.99 2.69 -5.13
CA CYS A 283 7.15 1.97 -4.17
C CYS A 283 7.06 0.48 -4.53
N GLY A 284 7.90 -0.34 -3.91
CA GLY A 284 7.91 -1.78 -4.18
C GLY A 284 6.70 -2.55 -3.67
N LEU A 285 5.90 -2.00 -2.75
CA LEU A 285 4.62 -2.57 -2.38
C LEU A 285 3.61 -2.37 -3.51
N ASP A 286 3.58 -1.16 -4.10
CA ASP A 286 2.70 -0.88 -5.22
C ASP A 286 3.08 -1.67 -6.47
N ALA A 287 4.35 -2.06 -6.62
CA ALA A 287 4.77 -2.98 -7.67
C ALA A 287 4.05 -4.35 -7.59
N VAL A 288 3.75 -4.83 -6.38
CA VAL A 288 2.94 -6.05 -6.16
C VAL A 288 1.45 -5.77 -6.41
N THR A 289 0.96 -4.67 -5.84
CA THR A 289 -0.48 -4.33 -5.83
C THR A 289 -0.98 -3.94 -7.19
N SER A 290 -0.25 -3.11 -7.93
CA SER A 290 -0.67 -2.61 -9.25
C SER A 290 -0.89 -3.75 -10.23
N ASP A 291 0.02 -4.72 -10.28
CA ASP A 291 -0.13 -5.91 -11.12
C ASP A 291 -1.37 -6.74 -10.77
N GLN A 292 -1.73 -6.82 -9.47
CA GLN A 292 -2.92 -7.56 -9.06
C GLN A 292 -4.21 -6.79 -9.35
N VAL A 293 -4.22 -5.47 -9.16
CA VAL A 293 -5.37 -4.61 -9.50
C VAL A 293 -5.62 -4.63 -11.01
N GLU A 294 -4.56 -4.52 -11.82
CA GLU A 294 -4.62 -4.62 -13.27
C GLU A 294 -5.23 -5.96 -13.70
N GLU A 295 -4.76 -7.08 -13.14
CA GLU A 295 -5.28 -8.41 -13.43
C GLU A 295 -6.78 -8.55 -13.12
N ILE A 296 -7.24 -8.01 -11.98
CA ILE A 296 -8.66 -8.01 -11.59
C ILE A 296 -9.50 -7.23 -12.60
N LEU A 297 -9.02 -6.07 -13.04
CA LEU A 297 -9.73 -5.19 -13.95
C LEU A 297 -9.74 -5.73 -15.38
N GLU A 298 -8.61 -6.24 -15.88
CA GLU A 298 -8.47 -6.80 -17.23
C GLU A 298 -9.35 -8.04 -17.44
N GLN A 299 -9.52 -8.88 -16.42
CA GLN A 299 -10.43 -10.03 -16.47
C GLN A 299 -11.86 -9.62 -16.83
N ALA A 300 -12.29 -8.42 -16.45
CA ALA A 300 -13.59 -7.86 -16.79
C ALA A 300 -13.51 -6.88 -18.00
N GLY A 301 -12.40 -6.84 -18.72
CA GLY A 301 -12.20 -5.94 -19.84
C GLY A 301 -12.20 -4.46 -19.45
N LYS A 302 -11.91 -4.12 -18.20
CA LYS A 302 -11.78 -2.74 -17.71
C LYS A 302 -10.45 -2.12 -18.13
N ILE A 303 -10.41 -0.79 -18.15
CA ILE A 303 -9.19 -0.04 -18.44
C ILE A 303 -8.50 0.28 -17.13
N TYR A 304 -7.32 -0.28 -16.93
CA TYR A 304 -6.48 0.10 -15.82
C TYR A 304 -5.62 1.31 -16.16
N THR A 305 -5.61 2.31 -15.29
CA THR A 305 -4.80 3.51 -15.46
C THR A 305 -3.95 3.74 -14.22
N LEU A 306 -2.63 3.62 -14.38
CA LEU A 306 -1.66 3.85 -13.32
C LEU A 306 -1.02 5.23 -13.49
N ILE A 307 -1.04 6.04 -12.44
CA ILE A 307 -0.37 7.35 -12.37
C ILE A 307 0.74 7.28 -11.33
N LYS A 308 1.98 7.45 -11.77
CA LYS A 308 3.14 7.58 -10.87
C LYS A 308 3.29 9.04 -10.44
N ILE A 309 3.44 9.25 -9.15
CA ILE A 309 3.59 10.56 -8.51
C ILE A 309 4.95 10.67 -7.81
N ASP A 310 5.52 11.87 -7.86
CA ASP A 310 6.77 12.25 -7.19
C ASP A 310 6.70 13.72 -6.75
N GLU A 311 7.83 14.33 -6.45
CA GLU A 311 7.97 15.75 -6.10
C GLU A 311 7.68 16.70 -7.27
N GLY A 312 7.75 16.17 -8.50
CA GLY A 312 7.55 16.92 -9.74
C GLY A 312 6.14 16.76 -10.30
N ALA A 313 5.36 17.85 -10.30
CA ALA A 313 4.02 17.85 -10.88
C ALA A 313 4.08 17.78 -12.41
N ASN A 314 3.96 16.60 -13.00
CA ASN A 314 3.80 16.47 -14.46
C ASN A 314 2.33 16.46 -14.88
N LEU A 315 1.63 17.56 -14.61
CA LEU A 315 0.20 17.72 -14.90
C LEU A 315 -0.14 17.53 -16.40
N GLY A 316 0.79 17.85 -17.31
CA GLY A 316 0.59 17.64 -18.74
C GLY A 316 0.38 16.17 -19.11
N ALA A 317 1.27 15.31 -18.65
CA ALA A 317 1.18 13.86 -18.88
C ALA A 317 -0.07 13.26 -18.20
N ILE A 318 -0.35 13.67 -16.97
CA ILE A 318 -1.57 13.25 -16.23
C ILE A 318 -2.84 13.65 -17.00
N LYS A 319 -2.91 14.88 -17.49
CA LYS A 319 -4.04 15.37 -18.28
C LYS A 319 -4.27 14.55 -19.55
N ILE A 320 -3.21 14.19 -20.26
CA ILE A 320 -3.30 13.34 -21.45
C ILE A 320 -3.88 11.97 -21.06
N ARG A 321 -3.41 11.35 -19.98
CA ARG A 321 -3.92 10.05 -19.52
C ARG A 321 -5.40 10.10 -19.14
N VAL A 322 -5.83 11.14 -18.39
CA VAL A 322 -7.25 11.33 -18.03
C VAL A 322 -8.12 11.48 -19.27
N ARG A 323 -7.68 12.28 -20.26
CA ARG A 323 -8.40 12.47 -21.53
C ARG A 323 -8.46 11.19 -22.36
N SER A 324 -7.38 10.44 -22.43
CA SER A 324 -7.35 9.16 -23.12
C SER A 324 -8.30 8.16 -22.48
N LEU A 325 -8.30 8.07 -21.14
CA LEU A 325 -9.24 7.22 -20.40
C LEU A 325 -10.69 7.61 -20.68
N ARG A 326 -11.01 8.92 -20.60
CA ARG A 326 -12.36 9.45 -20.92
C ARG A 326 -12.79 9.10 -22.34
N ALA A 327 -11.89 9.26 -23.32
CA ALA A 327 -12.18 8.91 -24.71
C ALA A 327 -12.47 7.41 -24.87
N ALA A 328 -11.66 6.56 -24.26
CA ALA A 328 -11.85 5.10 -24.27
C ALA A 328 -13.14 4.66 -23.57
N MET A 329 -13.52 5.30 -22.45
CA MET A 329 -14.81 5.08 -21.77
C MET A 329 -16.00 5.40 -22.70
N LYS A 330 -15.95 6.53 -23.39
CA LYS A 330 -17.01 6.95 -24.36
C LYS A 330 -17.13 5.98 -25.54
N GLU A 331 -16.00 5.52 -26.07
CA GLU A 331 -15.99 4.59 -27.19
C GLU A 331 -16.56 3.21 -26.79
N ARG A 332 -16.20 2.73 -25.59
CA ARG A 332 -16.75 1.49 -25.04
C ARG A 332 -18.27 1.55 -24.86
N GLN A 333 -18.81 2.67 -24.41
CA GLN A 333 -20.27 2.87 -24.29
C GLN A 333 -20.97 2.77 -25.65
N LYS A 334 -20.39 3.35 -26.71
CA LYS A 334 -20.94 3.26 -28.06
C LYS A 334 -20.96 1.82 -28.60
N LEU A 335 -19.92 1.06 -28.32
CA LEU A 335 -19.76 -0.28 -28.83
C LEU A 335 -20.61 -1.34 -28.11
N HIS A 336 -21.35 -0.98 -27.06
CA HIS A 336 -22.19 -1.89 -26.26
C HIS A 336 -21.48 -3.20 -25.90
N ARG A 337 -20.14 -3.17 -25.69
CA ARG A 337 -19.38 -4.37 -25.38
C ARG A 337 -19.80 -4.93 -24.03
N THR A 338 -20.45 -6.08 -24.07
CA THR A 338 -20.71 -6.92 -22.88
C THR A 338 -19.38 -7.32 -22.26
N GLN A 339 -19.27 -7.13 -20.96
CA GLN A 339 -18.10 -7.54 -20.19
C GLN A 339 -18.08 -9.07 -20.13
N THR A 340 -17.11 -9.69 -20.77
CA THR A 340 -16.87 -11.14 -20.66
C THR A 340 -15.75 -11.31 -19.63
N ILE A 341 -16.07 -11.90 -18.49
CA ILE A 341 -15.07 -12.25 -17.47
C ILE A 341 -14.26 -13.43 -18.01
N LYS A 342 -12.95 -13.26 -18.15
CA LYS A 342 -12.03 -14.34 -18.54
C LYS A 342 -11.84 -15.29 -17.36
N GLU A 343 -11.90 -16.58 -17.62
CA GLU A 343 -11.63 -17.61 -16.61
C GLU A 343 -10.18 -17.53 -16.12
N LYS A 344 -9.99 -17.76 -14.81
CA LYS A 344 -8.65 -17.87 -14.21
C LYS A 344 -7.99 -19.15 -14.70
N GLN A 345 -6.75 -19.05 -15.16
CA GLN A 345 -5.94 -20.24 -15.43
C GLN A 345 -5.61 -20.95 -14.11
N PRO A 346 -5.75 -22.28 -14.03
CA PRO A 346 -5.40 -23.02 -12.82
C PRO A 346 -3.90 -22.91 -12.53
N VAL A 347 -3.56 -22.80 -11.24
CA VAL A 347 -2.17 -22.87 -10.80
C VAL A 347 -1.74 -24.34 -10.80
N ILE A 348 -0.67 -24.65 -11.52
CA ILE A 348 -0.11 -25.99 -11.54
C ILE A 348 0.70 -26.23 -10.25
N SER A 349 0.27 -27.23 -9.49
CA SER A 349 0.96 -27.65 -8.27
C SER A 349 1.98 -28.76 -8.59
N PHE A 350 3.10 -28.75 -7.87
CA PHE A 350 4.05 -29.84 -7.91
C PHE A 350 3.46 -31.07 -7.18
N THR A 351 3.44 -32.22 -7.83
CA THR A 351 2.87 -33.46 -7.27
C THR A 351 3.94 -34.45 -6.84
N GLU A 352 3.57 -35.51 -6.11
CA GLU A 352 4.52 -36.54 -5.68
C GLU A 352 5.06 -37.34 -6.89
N GLU A 353 4.28 -37.51 -7.96
CA GLU A 353 4.73 -38.17 -9.18
C GLU A 353 5.84 -37.39 -9.90
N MET A 354 5.86 -36.06 -9.74
CA MET A 354 6.90 -35.19 -10.32
C MET A 354 8.24 -35.28 -9.56
N ARG A 355 8.25 -35.79 -8.33
CA ARG A 355 9.42 -35.84 -7.46
C ARG A 355 10.63 -36.50 -8.08
N SER A 356 10.44 -37.63 -8.74
CA SER A 356 11.54 -38.41 -9.35
C SER A 356 11.77 -38.08 -10.83
N THR A 357 10.84 -37.41 -11.48
CA THR A 357 10.85 -37.18 -12.95
C THR A 357 11.19 -35.74 -13.32
N TYR A 358 10.98 -34.77 -12.40
CA TYR A 358 11.23 -33.36 -12.65
C TYR A 358 12.58 -32.91 -12.08
N THR A 359 13.23 -32.00 -12.79
CA THR A 359 14.34 -31.22 -12.21
C THR A 359 13.79 -29.96 -11.56
N ILE A 360 14.14 -29.72 -10.30
CA ILE A 360 13.76 -28.51 -9.57
C ILE A 360 14.90 -27.51 -9.67
N LEU A 361 14.67 -26.35 -10.25
CA LEU A 361 15.65 -25.26 -10.31
C LEU A 361 15.41 -24.27 -9.17
N ALA A 362 16.44 -24.01 -8.37
CA ALA A 362 16.44 -23.00 -7.32
C ALA A 362 17.40 -21.85 -7.65
N PRO A 363 17.04 -20.58 -7.39
CA PRO A 363 17.93 -19.46 -7.64
C PRO A 363 19.06 -19.44 -6.60
N GLN A 364 20.20 -18.85 -6.94
CA GLN A 364 21.30 -18.68 -5.99
C GLN A 364 21.03 -17.48 -5.06
N MET A 365 20.38 -17.72 -3.94
CA MET A 365 20.07 -16.68 -2.95
C MET A 365 21.10 -16.61 -1.81
N SER A 366 21.80 -17.72 -1.50
CA SER A 366 22.85 -17.76 -0.50
C SER A 366 23.84 -18.87 -0.82
N PRO A 367 25.11 -18.58 -1.18
CA PRO A 367 26.06 -19.55 -1.65
C PRO A 367 26.35 -20.71 -0.66
N ILE A 368 26.30 -20.43 0.63
CA ILE A 368 26.56 -21.45 1.67
C ILE A 368 25.30 -22.28 1.92
N HIS A 369 24.17 -21.63 2.25
CA HIS A 369 22.95 -22.30 2.67
C HIS A 369 22.30 -23.10 1.54
N PHE A 370 22.32 -22.59 0.31
CA PHE A 370 21.70 -23.26 -0.83
C PHE A 370 22.44 -24.53 -1.27
N ARG A 371 23.74 -24.66 -0.98
CA ARG A 371 24.47 -25.92 -1.16
C ARG A 371 23.94 -27.02 -0.22
N PHE A 372 23.69 -26.69 1.06
CA PHE A 372 23.07 -27.64 1.98
C PHE A 372 21.63 -27.98 1.56
N LEU A 373 20.89 -27.01 1.04
CA LEU A 373 19.54 -27.23 0.53
C LEU A 373 19.55 -28.23 -0.64
N GLU A 374 20.46 -28.06 -1.60
CA GLU A 374 20.61 -28.97 -2.74
C GLU A 374 20.88 -30.41 -2.28
N GLU A 375 21.85 -30.64 -1.39
CA GLU A 375 22.17 -31.94 -0.86
C GLU A 375 21.02 -32.57 -0.05
N ALA A 376 20.32 -31.75 0.75
CA ALA A 376 19.19 -32.22 1.55
C ALA A 376 18.03 -32.72 0.70
N PHE A 377 17.69 -31.97 -0.35
CA PHE A 377 16.63 -32.35 -1.30
C PHE A 377 17.03 -33.60 -2.09
N ASN A 378 18.25 -33.63 -2.61
CA ASN A 378 18.75 -34.76 -3.41
C ASN A 378 18.84 -36.05 -2.59
N SER A 379 19.28 -35.98 -1.33
CA SER A 379 19.27 -37.13 -0.39
C SER A 379 17.86 -37.62 -0.05
N SER A 380 16.86 -36.77 -0.21
CA SER A 380 15.45 -37.09 0.00
C SER A 380 14.72 -37.55 -1.27
N GLY A 381 15.45 -37.80 -2.37
CA GLY A 381 14.89 -38.36 -3.61
C GLY A 381 14.28 -37.32 -4.55
N TYR A 382 14.57 -36.02 -4.39
CA TYR A 382 14.30 -35.01 -5.37
C TYR A 382 15.51 -34.81 -6.30
N ASN A 383 15.34 -34.11 -7.40
CA ASN A 383 16.43 -33.69 -8.29
C ASN A 383 16.50 -32.16 -8.27
N LEU A 384 17.02 -31.59 -7.17
CA LEU A 384 17.21 -30.15 -7.01
C LEU A 384 18.55 -29.74 -7.59
N LYS A 385 18.56 -28.64 -8.34
CA LYS A 385 19.76 -27.97 -8.86
C LYS A 385 19.71 -26.50 -8.47
N VAL A 386 20.69 -26.07 -7.68
CA VAL A 386 20.91 -24.66 -7.38
C VAL A 386 21.63 -24.01 -8.56
N LEU A 387 21.07 -22.92 -9.06
CA LEU A 387 21.63 -22.19 -10.19
C LEU A 387 23.00 -21.54 -9.82
N PRO A 388 23.88 -21.33 -10.79
CA PRO A 388 25.21 -20.77 -10.55
C PRO A 388 25.13 -19.30 -10.10
N LYS A 389 26.30 -18.67 -9.88
CA LYS A 389 26.38 -17.23 -9.54
C LYS A 389 25.61 -16.38 -10.55
N VAL A 390 24.86 -15.42 -10.06
CA VAL A 390 24.09 -14.44 -10.85
C VAL A 390 25.00 -13.62 -11.78
N CYS A 391 24.47 -13.28 -12.95
CA CYS A 391 25.13 -12.46 -13.96
C CYS A 391 24.21 -11.33 -14.46
N LYS A 392 24.74 -10.47 -15.31
CA LYS A 392 24.01 -9.30 -15.83
C LYS A 392 22.78 -9.72 -16.66
N GLU A 393 22.91 -10.80 -17.40
CA GLU A 393 21.85 -11.34 -18.26
C GLU A 393 20.62 -11.81 -17.44
N ASP A 394 20.81 -12.20 -16.18
CA ASP A 394 19.73 -12.54 -15.26
C ASP A 394 18.90 -11.28 -14.93
N VAL A 395 19.57 -10.15 -14.71
CA VAL A 395 18.90 -8.87 -14.47
C VAL A 395 18.14 -8.41 -15.72
N GLU A 396 18.75 -8.50 -16.88
CA GLU A 396 18.14 -8.12 -18.17
C GLU A 396 16.91 -8.98 -18.47
N GLU A 397 16.94 -10.28 -18.15
CA GLU A 397 15.80 -11.16 -18.30
C GLU A 397 14.69 -10.82 -17.30
N GLY A 398 15.05 -10.59 -16.03
CA GLY A 398 14.09 -10.23 -14.97
C GLY A 398 13.35 -8.92 -15.27
N LEU A 399 14.02 -7.92 -15.78
CA LEU A 399 13.43 -6.62 -16.16
C LEU A 399 12.36 -6.71 -17.26
N LYS A 400 12.30 -7.80 -18.02
CA LYS A 400 11.24 -8.00 -19.03
C LYS A 400 9.89 -8.34 -18.41
N TYR A 401 9.87 -8.94 -17.20
CA TYR A 401 8.68 -9.55 -16.63
C TYR A 401 8.34 -9.06 -15.21
N VAL A 402 9.31 -8.49 -14.51
CA VAL A 402 9.13 -7.98 -13.14
C VAL A 402 9.02 -6.47 -13.19
N ASN A 403 8.05 -5.94 -12.45
CA ASN A 403 7.85 -4.49 -12.34
C ASN A 403 9.13 -3.81 -11.81
N ASN A 404 9.57 -2.74 -12.47
CA ASN A 404 10.82 -2.02 -12.16
C ASN A 404 10.85 -1.42 -10.74
N ASP A 405 9.69 -1.15 -10.14
CA ASP A 405 9.59 -0.66 -8.76
C ASP A 405 9.72 -1.78 -7.72
N ALA A 406 9.77 -3.06 -8.17
CA ALA A 406 10.08 -4.18 -7.29
C ALA A 406 11.52 -4.10 -6.77
N CYS A 407 11.80 -4.75 -5.64
CA CYS A 407 13.15 -4.77 -5.10
C CYS A 407 14.11 -5.54 -6.02
N TYR A 408 15.36 -5.06 -6.11
CA TYR A 408 16.36 -5.61 -6.99
C TYR A 408 16.60 -7.13 -6.84
N PRO A 409 16.61 -7.72 -5.62
CA PRO A 409 16.67 -9.16 -5.46
C PRO A 409 15.55 -9.93 -6.17
N ALA A 410 14.31 -9.40 -6.22
CA ALA A 410 13.22 -10.05 -6.94
C ALA A 410 13.51 -10.13 -8.45
N ILE A 411 13.99 -9.04 -9.03
CA ILE A 411 14.36 -8.97 -10.45
C ILE A 411 15.43 -10.01 -10.77
N ILE A 412 16.48 -10.09 -9.95
CA ILE A 412 17.60 -11.01 -10.13
C ILE A 412 17.13 -12.47 -10.07
N VAL A 413 16.45 -12.86 -8.99
CA VAL A 413 16.12 -14.29 -8.78
C VAL A 413 15.10 -14.80 -9.80
N ILE A 414 14.14 -13.97 -10.19
CA ILE A 414 13.14 -14.31 -11.20
C ILE A 414 13.80 -14.39 -12.58
N GLY A 415 14.63 -13.42 -12.92
CA GLY A 415 15.36 -13.43 -14.17
C GLY A 415 16.31 -14.63 -14.32
N GLN A 416 17.01 -15.01 -13.24
CA GLN A 416 17.85 -16.19 -13.21
C GLN A 416 17.05 -17.48 -13.50
N LEU A 417 15.89 -17.64 -12.85
CA LEU A 417 15.01 -18.81 -13.06
C LEU A 417 14.48 -18.85 -14.50
N LEU A 418 13.97 -17.72 -15.03
CA LEU A 418 13.45 -17.66 -16.39
C LEU A 418 14.53 -17.91 -17.45
N ARG A 419 15.72 -17.33 -17.28
CA ARG A 419 16.85 -17.55 -18.19
C ARG A 419 17.30 -19.01 -18.18
N ALA A 420 17.31 -19.63 -17.00
CA ALA A 420 17.63 -21.06 -16.86
C ALA A 420 16.61 -21.93 -17.59
N LEU A 421 15.29 -21.67 -17.43
CA LEU A 421 14.23 -22.38 -18.17
C LEU A 421 14.36 -22.28 -19.69
N LYS A 422 14.82 -21.13 -20.19
CA LYS A 422 15.01 -20.87 -21.63
C LYS A 422 16.35 -21.36 -22.17
N SER A 423 17.21 -21.92 -21.32
CA SER A 423 18.54 -22.37 -21.75
C SER A 423 18.50 -23.70 -22.50
N LYS A 424 19.48 -23.89 -23.41
CA LYS A 424 19.63 -25.15 -24.14
C LYS A 424 19.87 -26.32 -23.15
N GLY A 425 19.11 -27.40 -23.31
CA GLY A 425 19.24 -28.62 -22.49
C GLY A 425 18.35 -28.64 -21.24
N VAL A 426 17.54 -27.63 -21.00
CA VAL A 426 16.45 -27.66 -20.02
C VAL A 426 15.14 -27.93 -20.74
N ASP A 427 14.40 -28.96 -20.30
CA ASP A 427 13.04 -29.22 -20.74
C ASP A 427 12.04 -28.57 -19.77
N PRO A 428 11.34 -27.48 -20.12
CA PRO A 428 10.39 -26.83 -19.23
C PRO A 428 9.20 -27.72 -18.83
N HIS A 429 8.86 -28.74 -19.62
CA HIS A 429 7.78 -29.68 -19.31
C HIS A 429 8.13 -30.70 -18.22
N HIS A 430 9.41 -30.88 -17.95
CA HIS A 430 9.95 -31.73 -16.87
C HIS A 430 10.77 -30.91 -15.86
N THR A 431 10.47 -29.63 -15.74
CA THR A 431 11.16 -28.73 -14.80
C THR A 431 10.14 -28.05 -13.87
N ALA A 432 10.48 -27.95 -12.61
CA ALA A 432 9.79 -27.13 -11.62
C ALA A 432 10.74 -26.04 -11.11
N LEU A 433 10.18 -24.95 -10.65
CA LEU A 433 10.94 -23.86 -10.02
C LEU A 433 10.71 -23.84 -8.51
N MET A 434 11.74 -23.52 -7.77
CA MET A 434 11.64 -23.32 -6.33
C MET A 434 12.09 -21.91 -5.95
N ILE A 435 11.33 -21.29 -5.06
CA ILE A 435 11.68 -19.99 -4.48
C ILE A 435 11.29 -19.96 -3.00
N THR A 436 12.10 -19.31 -2.18
CA THR A 436 11.76 -19.11 -0.77
C THR A 436 10.93 -17.84 -0.60
N GLN A 437 10.02 -17.85 0.36
CA GLN A 437 9.25 -16.68 0.79
C GLN A 437 9.63 -16.33 2.23
N THR A 438 9.64 -15.04 2.54
CA THR A 438 9.74 -14.54 3.91
C THR A 438 8.36 -14.25 4.48
N GLY A 439 8.22 -14.34 5.80
CA GLY A 439 7.05 -13.85 6.51
C GLY A 439 7.10 -12.33 6.75
N GLY A 440 6.08 -11.79 7.43
CA GLY A 440 5.98 -10.37 7.80
C GLY A 440 5.64 -9.43 6.64
N GLY A 441 5.77 -8.12 6.87
CA GLY A 441 5.40 -7.08 5.91
C GLY A 441 6.37 -6.88 4.74
N CYS A 442 7.37 -7.75 4.56
CA CYS A 442 8.35 -7.67 3.47
C CYS A 442 7.74 -8.08 2.13
N ARG A 443 8.15 -7.42 1.04
CA ARG A 443 7.76 -7.76 -0.34
C ARG A 443 8.22 -9.14 -0.79
N ALA A 444 9.26 -9.70 -0.17
CA ALA A 444 9.74 -11.05 -0.46
C ALA A 444 8.71 -12.16 -0.18
N SER A 445 7.70 -11.89 0.64
CA SER A 445 6.50 -12.72 0.78
C SER A 445 5.73 -12.92 -0.53
N ASN A 446 5.92 -12.03 -1.50
CA ASN A 446 5.24 -12.02 -2.80
C ASN A 446 6.16 -12.36 -4.00
N TYR A 447 7.39 -12.82 -3.80
CA TYR A 447 8.26 -13.22 -4.91
C TYR A 447 7.66 -14.35 -5.74
N ILE A 448 6.96 -15.29 -5.10
CA ILE A 448 6.24 -16.35 -5.82
C ILE A 448 5.18 -15.79 -6.77
N SER A 449 4.50 -14.70 -6.38
CA SER A 449 3.47 -14.09 -7.21
C SER A 449 4.08 -13.39 -8.44
N PHE A 450 5.23 -12.74 -8.30
CA PHE A 450 5.99 -12.21 -9.43
C PHE A 450 6.47 -13.32 -10.37
N LEU A 451 7.00 -14.41 -9.81
CA LEU A 451 7.46 -15.55 -10.60
C LEU A 451 6.31 -16.18 -11.41
N ARG A 452 5.16 -16.41 -10.79
CA ARG A 452 3.97 -16.95 -11.48
C ARG A 452 3.48 -16.01 -12.58
N LYS A 453 3.50 -14.70 -12.34
CA LYS A 453 3.18 -13.71 -13.38
C LYS A 453 4.17 -13.80 -14.53
N ALA A 454 5.46 -13.81 -14.23
CA ALA A 454 6.52 -13.89 -15.23
C ALA A 454 6.45 -15.17 -16.08
N LEU A 455 6.11 -16.31 -15.47
CA LEU A 455 5.84 -17.57 -16.18
C LEU A 455 4.63 -17.44 -17.11
N LYS A 456 3.55 -16.84 -16.66
CA LYS A 456 2.36 -16.57 -17.48
C LYS A 456 2.67 -15.66 -18.67
N ASP A 457 3.39 -14.56 -18.44
CA ASP A 457 3.74 -13.56 -19.46
C ASP A 457 4.79 -14.09 -20.46
N SER A 458 5.46 -15.20 -20.15
CA SER A 458 6.42 -15.90 -21.02
C SER A 458 5.88 -17.22 -21.61
N ASP A 459 4.55 -17.44 -21.58
CA ASP A 459 3.86 -18.63 -22.08
C ASP A 459 4.31 -19.96 -21.42
N MET A 460 4.82 -19.87 -20.18
CA MET A 460 5.29 -21.02 -19.39
C MET A 460 4.47 -21.25 -18.10
N ALA A 461 3.19 -20.84 -18.09
CA ALA A 461 2.31 -21.00 -16.93
C ALA A 461 2.10 -22.45 -16.47
N TYR A 462 2.46 -23.43 -17.31
CA TYR A 462 2.43 -24.86 -17.01
C TYR A 462 3.57 -25.34 -16.12
N VAL A 463 4.60 -24.52 -15.88
CA VAL A 463 5.73 -24.88 -15.01
C VAL A 463 5.33 -24.77 -13.53
N PRO A 464 5.43 -25.87 -12.77
CA PRO A 464 5.11 -25.84 -11.34
C PRO A 464 6.08 -24.96 -10.54
N VAL A 465 5.56 -24.26 -9.53
CA VAL A 465 6.37 -23.43 -8.62
C VAL A 465 6.20 -23.93 -7.19
N ILE A 466 7.31 -24.32 -6.58
CA ILE A 466 7.42 -24.74 -5.19
C ILE A 466 7.84 -23.52 -4.37
N SER A 467 7.15 -23.25 -3.27
CA SER A 467 7.55 -22.21 -2.34
C SER A 467 7.82 -22.83 -0.97
N LEU A 468 9.01 -22.57 -0.45
CA LEU A 468 9.32 -22.84 0.94
C LEU A 468 8.90 -21.62 1.74
N ASN A 469 7.82 -21.76 2.49
CA ASN A 469 7.35 -20.72 3.40
C ASN A 469 8.00 -20.97 4.77
N THR A 470 8.68 -19.95 5.29
CA THR A 470 9.44 -19.99 6.55
C THR A 470 8.80 -19.20 7.68
N GLY A 471 7.53 -18.82 7.55
CA GLY A 471 6.83 -18.05 8.57
C GLY A 471 5.37 -18.34 8.69
#